data_9cc8d326932ef2722f61f2b3358e8d5a
#
_entry.id   9cc8d326932ef2722f61f2b3358e8d5a
#
_cell.length_a   1.000
_cell.length_b   1.000
_cell.length_c   1.000
_cell.angle_alpha   90.00
_cell.angle_beta   90.00
_cell.angle_gamma   90.00
#
_symmetry.space_group_name_H-M   'P 1'
#
loop_
_entity.id
_entity.type
_entity.pdbx_description
1 polymer ?
#
loop_
_entity_poly.entity_id
_entity_poly.type
_entity_poly.pdbx_seq_one_letter_code
_entity_poly.pdbx_strand_id
1 'polypeptide(L)'
;MARIAGVNIPTQKRVEVALTYIYGIGQTTASDICKKLDIPGERRVSELMEDELTRLRDMIDSDVVVEGDLRRKIAMDIKRLMDLGCYKGLRHRKSLPVRGQRTHTNARTRKGLSLIHI
;
A
#
# COMPACT_ATOMS: atom_id res chain seq x y z
N MET A 1 6.54 9.47 -18.41
CA MET A 1 6.05 9.20 -17.06
C MET A 1 7.20 9.13 -16.08
N ALA A 2 7.01 9.64 -14.88
CA ALA A 2 7.99 9.49 -13.82
C ALA A 2 7.89 8.08 -13.21
N ARG A 3 9.03 7.53 -12.78
CA ARG A 3 9.06 6.21 -12.16
C ARG A 3 9.65 6.31 -10.75
N ILE A 4 8.87 5.93 -9.75
CA ILE A 4 9.28 5.97 -8.35
C ILE A 4 8.96 4.61 -7.72
N ALA A 5 9.91 4.06 -6.98
CA ALA A 5 9.78 2.75 -6.34
C ALA A 5 9.37 1.62 -7.31
N GLY A 6 9.81 1.72 -8.56
CA GLY A 6 9.45 0.76 -9.60
C GLY A 6 8.07 0.93 -10.21
N VAL A 7 7.33 1.97 -9.82
CA VAL A 7 5.98 2.23 -10.30
C VAL A 7 5.98 3.43 -11.25
N ASN A 8 5.28 3.31 -12.37
CA ASN A 8 5.07 4.43 -13.29
C ASN A 8 3.98 5.34 -12.73
N ILE A 9 4.35 6.59 -12.48
CA ILE A 9 3.45 7.57 -11.88
C ILE A 9 2.92 8.49 -12.97
N PRO A 10 1.59 8.77 -13.00
CA PRO A 10 1.03 9.69 -13.98
C PRO A 10 1.60 11.10 -13.81
N THR A 11 2.08 11.70 -14.90
CA THR A 11 2.66 13.04 -14.85
C THR A 11 1.60 14.14 -14.87
N GLN A 12 0.40 13.82 -15.29
CA GLN A 12 -0.70 14.78 -15.38
C GLN A 12 -1.42 15.00 -14.05
N LYS A 13 -1.20 14.14 -13.07
CA LYS A 13 -1.84 14.23 -11.77
C LYS A 13 -1.03 15.09 -10.80
N ARG A 14 -1.70 15.62 -9.77
CA ARG A 14 -1.03 16.33 -8.69
C ARG A 14 -0.09 15.39 -7.95
N VAL A 15 0.97 15.93 -7.40
CA VAL A 15 1.97 15.11 -6.69
C VAL A 15 1.34 14.26 -5.59
N GLU A 16 0.47 14.84 -4.76
CA GLU A 16 -0.20 14.10 -3.70
C GLU A 16 -1.03 12.93 -4.22
N VAL A 17 -1.76 13.14 -5.30
CA VAL A 17 -2.59 12.08 -5.89
C VAL A 17 -1.73 11.04 -6.59
N ALA A 18 -0.70 11.49 -7.31
CA ALA A 18 0.19 10.59 -8.05
C ALA A 18 0.94 9.63 -7.12
N LEU A 19 1.38 10.10 -5.95
CA LEU A 19 2.07 9.27 -4.98
C LEU A 19 1.19 8.15 -4.42
N THR A 20 -0.13 8.33 -4.39
CA THR A 20 -1.04 7.28 -3.91
C THR A 20 -1.12 6.08 -4.85
N TYR A 21 -0.58 6.17 -6.06
CA TYR A 21 -0.50 5.04 -6.98
C TYR A 21 0.53 4.00 -6.54
N ILE A 22 1.41 4.37 -5.61
CA ILE A 22 2.40 3.45 -5.05
C ILE A 22 1.75 2.66 -3.92
N TYR A 23 1.85 1.34 -3.96
CA TYR A 23 1.31 0.49 -2.90
C TYR A 23 2.00 0.80 -1.57
N GLY A 24 1.23 1.15 -0.58
CA GLY A 24 1.72 1.53 0.74
C GLY A 24 1.70 3.02 1.02
N ILE A 25 1.41 3.85 0.01
CA ILE A 25 1.28 5.31 0.19
C ILE A 25 -0.18 5.69 0.00
N GLY A 26 -0.80 6.14 1.07
CA GLY A 26 -2.14 6.71 1.04
C GLY A 26 -2.10 8.22 0.96
N GLN A 27 -3.27 8.84 0.98
CA GLN A 27 -3.41 10.29 0.85
C GLN A 27 -2.68 11.04 1.96
N THR A 28 -2.77 10.58 3.20
CA THR A 28 -2.11 11.20 4.36
C THR A 28 -0.60 11.10 4.25
N THR A 29 -0.08 9.93 3.91
CA THR A 29 1.36 9.70 3.74
C THR A 29 1.92 10.57 2.61
N ALA A 30 1.20 10.66 1.49
CA ALA A 30 1.59 11.49 0.37
C ALA A 30 1.66 12.97 0.76
N SER A 31 0.67 13.44 1.51
CA SER A 31 0.63 14.82 2.02
C SER A 31 1.82 15.11 2.95
N ASP A 32 2.13 14.19 3.85
CA ASP A 32 3.25 14.34 4.79
C ASP A 32 4.59 14.36 4.06
N ILE A 33 4.77 13.54 3.04
CA ILE A 33 5.98 13.53 2.22
C ILE A 33 6.17 14.89 1.53
N CYS A 34 5.12 15.42 0.95
CA CYS A 34 5.16 16.74 0.30
C CYS A 34 5.55 17.84 1.28
N LYS A 35 5.00 17.81 2.50
CA LYS A 35 5.32 18.79 3.54
C LYS A 35 6.78 18.72 3.97
N LYS A 36 7.31 17.52 4.16
CA LYS A 36 8.70 17.32 4.59
C LYS A 36 9.71 17.81 3.55
N LEU A 37 9.36 17.70 2.28
CA LEU A 37 10.24 18.11 1.17
C LEU A 37 9.97 19.52 0.68
N ASP A 38 9.03 20.25 1.29
CA ASP A 38 8.61 21.59 0.88
C ASP A 38 8.14 21.65 -0.58
N ILE A 39 7.54 20.58 -1.06
CA ILE A 39 6.97 20.53 -2.41
C ILE A 39 5.47 20.77 -2.29
N PRO A 40 4.92 21.79 -2.99
CA PRO A 40 3.48 21.99 -2.99
C PRO A 40 2.76 20.77 -3.58
N GLY A 41 1.87 20.17 -2.81
CA GLY A 41 1.12 18.97 -3.25
C GLY A 41 0.20 19.24 -4.44
N GLU A 42 -0.13 20.50 -4.69
CA GLU A 42 -0.97 20.92 -5.80
C GLU A 42 -0.26 20.94 -7.14
N ARG A 43 1.07 20.93 -7.13
CA ARG A 43 1.84 20.89 -8.38
C ARG A 43 1.67 19.54 -9.05
N ARG A 44 1.65 19.58 -10.38
CA ARG A 44 1.60 18.35 -11.16
C ARG A 44 2.99 17.72 -11.25
N VAL A 45 3.04 16.41 -11.39
CA VAL A 45 4.32 15.68 -11.47
C VAL A 45 5.16 16.17 -12.65
N SER A 46 4.54 16.52 -13.76
CA SER A 46 5.23 17.04 -14.94
C SER A 46 5.94 18.39 -14.70
N GLU A 47 5.53 19.12 -13.69
CA GLU A 47 6.12 20.41 -13.33
C GLU A 47 7.31 20.29 -12.39
N LEU A 48 7.57 19.10 -11.87
CA LEU A 48 8.68 18.86 -10.93
C LEU A 48 10.01 18.79 -11.67
N MET A 49 11.04 19.38 -11.05
CA MET A 49 12.40 19.26 -11.52
C MET A 49 12.99 17.90 -11.12
N GLU A 50 14.06 17.49 -11.81
CA GLU A 50 14.72 16.22 -11.49
C GLU A 50 15.24 16.16 -10.06
N ASP A 51 15.72 17.27 -9.52
CA ASP A 51 16.16 17.35 -8.12
C ASP A 51 15.03 17.04 -7.16
N GLU A 52 13.84 17.55 -7.43
CA GLU A 52 12.66 17.28 -6.61
C GLU A 52 12.23 15.81 -6.71
N LEU A 53 12.27 15.23 -7.91
CA LEU A 53 11.98 13.82 -8.12
C LEU A 53 12.99 12.92 -7.41
N THR A 54 14.27 13.27 -7.45
CA THR A 54 15.32 12.54 -6.76
C THR A 54 15.10 12.55 -5.25
N ARG A 55 14.77 13.72 -4.70
CA ARG A 55 14.45 13.84 -3.26
C ARG A 55 13.25 13.00 -2.86
N LEU A 56 12.22 12.95 -3.71
CA LEU A 56 11.05 12.10 -3.48
C LEU A 56 11.43 10.62 -3.46
N ARG A 57 12.23 10.17 -4.43
CA ARG A 57 12.70 8.79 -4.50
C ARG A 57 13.50 8.40 -3.27
N ASP A 58 14.44 9.23 -2.88
CA ASP A 58 15.31 8.96 -1.72
C ASP A 58 14.50 8.88 -0.44
N MET A 59 13.53 9.78 -0.25
CA MET A 59 12.70 9.78 0.93
C MET A 59 11.81 8.54 1.00
N ILE A 60 11.22 8.15 -0.11
CA ILE A 60 10.37 6.96 -0.16
C ILE A 60 11.19 5.71 0.12
N ASP A 61 12.41 5.62 -0.44
CA ASP A 61 13.27 4.47 -0.22
C ASP A 61 13.74 4.34 1.23
N SER A 62 13.97 5.46 1.92
CA SER A 62 14.53 5.43 3.28
C SER A 62 13.48 5.40 4.39
N ASP A 63 12.35 6.08 4.22
CA ASP A 63 11.40 6.30 5.32
C ASP A 63 10.11 5.47 5.21
N VAL A 64 9.79 4.96 4.03
CA VAL A 64 8.49 4.31 3.80
C VAL A 64 8.68 2.90 3.25
N VAL A 65 7.97 1.95 3.83
CA VAL A 65 7.93 0.57 3.30
C VAL A 65 6.82 0.51 2.26
N VAL A 66 7.18 0.26 1.00
CA VAL A 66 6.24 0.29 -0.11
C VAL A 66 6.42 -0.91 -1.04
N GLU A 67 5.43 -1.17 -1.89
CA GLU A 67 5.44 -2.15 -2.97
C GLU A 67 5.88 -3.55 -2.50
N GLY A 68 6.86 -4.15 -3.17
CA GLY A 68 7.30 -5.50 -2.88
C GLY A 68 7.78 -5.72 -1.46
N ASP A 69 8.44 -4.73 -0.87
CA ASP A 69 8.90 -4.82 0.52
C ASP A 69 7.73 -4.82 1.50
N LEU A 70 6.72 -4.01 1.25
CA LEU A 70 5.50 -4.00 2.07
C LEU A 70 4.75 -5.32 1.94
N ARG A 71 4.62 -5.85 0.73
CA ARG A 71 3.96 -7.14 0.50
C ARG A 71 4.67 -8.27 1.22
N ARG A 72 5.99 -8.28 1.19
CA ARG A 72 6.79 -9.26 1.93
C ARG A 72 6.59 -9.13 3.43
N LYS A 73 6.55 -7.92 3.93
CA LYS A 73 6.32 -7.67 5.36
C LYS A 73 4.97 -8.19 5.81
N ILE A 74 3.92 -7.90 5.04
CA ILE A 74 2.57 -8.38 5.36
C ILE A 74 2.51 -9.91 5.35
N ALA A 75 3.12 -10.55 4.35
CA ALA A 75 3.17 -12.00 4.25
C ALA A 75 3.90 -12.62 5.44
N MET A 76 5.01 -12.01 5.87
CA MET A 76 5.77 -12.45 7.04
C MET A 76 4.98 -12.28 8.33
N ASP A 77 4.25 -11.17 8.48
CA ASP A 77 3.42 -10.92 9.66
C ASP A 77 2.30 -11.96 9.76
N ILE A 78 1.65 -12.27 8.65
CA ILE A 78 0.60 -13.31 8.61
C ILE A 78 1.19 -14.67 8.94
N LYS A 79 2.34 -15.02 8.39
CA LYS A 79 3.02 -16.27 8.68
C LYS A 79 3.37 -16.38 10.16
N ARG A 80 3.86 -15.29 10.75
CA ARG A 80 4.17 -15.25 12.18
C ARG A 80 2.93 -15.54 13.03
N LEU A 81 1.78 -14.94 12.68
CA LEU A 81 0.52 -15.20 13.38
C LEU A 81 0.11 -16.66 13.27
N MET A 82 0.26 -17.25 12.10
CA MET A 82 -0.05 -18.67 11.89
C MET A 82 0.87 -19.59 12.70
N ASP A 83 2.17 -19.29 12.73
CA ASP A 83 3.16 -20.08 13.46
C ASP A 83 2.96 -20.00 14.97
N LEU A 84 2.48 -18.85 15.49
CA LEU A 84 2.16 -18.70 16.90
C LEU A 84 0.90 -19.45 17.32
N GLY A 85 0.07 -19.85 16.37
CA GLY A 85 -1.18 -20.56 16.64
C GLY A 85 -2.24 -19.74 17.37
N CYS A 86 -2.14 -18.40 17.34
CA CYS A 86 -3.15 -17.54 17.95
C CYS A 86 -4.45 -17.54 17.15
N TYR A 87 -5.52 -16.97 17.73
CA TYR A 87 -6.82 -16.92 17.06
C TYR A 87 -6.75 -16.27 15.68
N LYS A 88 -6.06 -15.13 15.56
CA LYS A 88 -5.90 -14.47 14.28
C LYS A 88 -5.18 -15.36 13.26
N GLY A 89 -4.13 -16.07 13.69
CA GLY A 89 -3.39 -16.98 12.83
C GLY A 89 -4.24 -18.13 12.35
N LEU A 90 -5.09 -18.71 13.23
CA LEU A 90 -6.00 -19.76 12.85
C LEU A 90 -7.04 -19.29 11.83
N ARG A 91 -7.52 -18.04 11.96
CA ARG A 91 -8.44 -17.46 10.99
C ARG A 91 -7.79 -17.29 9.63
N HIS A 92 -6.52 -16.83 9.58
CA HIS A 92 -5.77 -16.74 8.33
C HIS A 92 -5.58 -18.11 7.69
N ARG A 93 -5.23 -19.11 8.49
CA ARG A 93 -5.01 -20.48 8.01
C ARG A 93 -6.26 -21.07 7.39
N LYS A 94 -7.43 -20.78 7.98
CA LYS A 94 -8.72 -21.27 7.49
C LYS A 94 -9.35 -20.38 6.42
N SER A 95 -8.68 -19.31 6.01
CA SER A 95 -9.22 -18.33 5.06
C SER A 95 -10.53 -17.71 5.52
N LEU A 96 -10.60 -17.37 6.81
CA LEU A 96 -11.75 -16.72 7.43
C LEU A 96 -11.42 -15.30 7.84
N PRO A 97 -12.42 -14.40 7.96
CA PRO A 97 -12.17 -13.05 8.42
C PRO A 97 -11.55 -13.04 9.82
N VAL A 98 -10.55 -12.15 10.03
CA VAL A 98 -9.80 -12.09 11.29
C VAL A 98 -10.32 -11.03 12.27
N ARG A 99 -11.20 -10.14 11.83
CA ARG A 99 -11.71 -9.02 12.62
C ARG A 99 -13.15 -9.21 13.14
N GLY A 100 -13.57 -10.44 13.35
CA GLY A 100 -14.88 -10.74 13.91
C GLY A 100 -16.05 -10.49 12.98
N GLN A 101 -15.82 -10.45 11.68
CA GLN A 101 -16.87 -10.23 10.69
C GLN A 101 -17.80 -11.45 10.59
N ARG A 102 -19.05 -11.16 10.22
CA ARG A 102 -20.05 -12.19 10.06
C ARG A 102 -19.71 -13.08 8.85
N THR A 103 -19.67 -14.39 9.05
CA THR A 103 -19.30 -15.35 8.01
C THR A 103 -20.47 -16.02 7.31
N HIS A 104 -21.66 -16.01 7.94
CA HIS A 104 -22.82 -16.69 7.38
C HIS A 104 -23.32 -16.09 6.08
N THR A 105 -23.37 -14.74 6.01
CA THR A 105 -23.88 -14.01 4.84
C THR A 105 -22.82 -13.17 4.15
N ASN A 106 -21.71 -12.88 4.82
CA ASN A 106 -20.64 -12.02 4.34
C ASN A 106 -19.33 -12.80 4.23
N ALA A 107 -18.24 -12.08 4.01
CA ALA A 107 -16.89 -12.65 3.92
C ALA A 107 -16.64 -13.46 2.64
N ARG A 108 -17.34 -13.15 1.57
CA ARG A 108 -17.20 -13.86 0.30
C ARG A 108 -15.80 -13.74 -0.29
N THR A 109 -15.21 -12.56 -0.20
CA THR A 109 -13.85 -12.30 -0.71
C THR A 109 -12.83 -13.17 0.00
N ARG A 110 -12.95 -13.33 1.30
CA ARG A 110 -12.01 -14.12 2.10
C ARG A 110 -12.21 -15.62 1.93
N LYS A 111 -13.47 -16.08 1.88
CA LYS A 111 -13.80 -17.47 1.69
C LYS A 111 -13.63 -17.96 0.26
N GLY A 112 -13.73 -17.05 -0.69
CA GLY A 112 -13.71 -17.37 -2.11
C GLY A 112 -15.10 -17.49 -2.71
N LEU A 113 -15.26 -16.91 -3.91
CA LEU A 113 -16.55 -16.90 -4.61
C LEU A 113 -16.92 -18.25 -5.22
N SER A 114 -15.95 -19.07 -5.54
CA SER A 114 -16.17 -20.35 -6.20
C SER A 114 -17.06 -21.30 -5.40
N LEU A 115 -17.04 -21.19 -4.08
CA LEU A 115 -17.86 -22.02 -3.20
C LEU A 115 -19.34 -21.72 -3.31
N ILE A 116 -19.69 -20.57 -3.82
CA ILE A 116 -21.08 -20.12 -3.92
C ILE A 116 -21.71 -20.57 -5.22
N HIS A 117 -20.91 -20.80 -6.22
CA HIS A 117 -21.35 -21.10 -7.58
C HIS A 117 -21.27 -22.57 -7.97
N ILE A 118 -20.93 -23.39 -7.04
CA ILE A 118 -20.87 -24.85 -7.25
C ILE A 118 -22.22 -25.52 -7.16
#